data_c807c138b08271588aedd49d35fed83f
#
_entry.id   c807c138b08271588aedd49d35fed83f
#
_cell.length_a   1.000
_cell.length_b   1.000
_cell.length_c   1.000
_cell.angle_alpha   90.00
_cell.angle_beta   90.00
_cell.angle_gamma   90.00
#
_symmetry.space_group_name_H-M   'P 1'
#
loop_
_entity.id
_entity.type
_entity.pdbx_description
1 polymer ?
#
loop_
_entity_poly.entity_id
_entity_poly.type
_entity_poly.pdbx_seq_one_letter_code
_entity_poly.pdbx_strand_id
1 'polypeptide(L)'
;MAIQFKPFSKKQLATLTWWCAPKTAHYDGIICDGAVRSGKTLCMSLSFVSWAMATSDGETYAICGKTITSLKRNVITPLVETLLELGFICELKHTGNYIDISFKGRKNRFHLFGGKDEGSASLIQGITLAGVMLDEVALMPRSFVEQALARCSRSGSKMWFNCNPEHPYHWFYLEWVKKCDEKNTLYLHFTMADNPSLSPAIVKRYNSLYSGVFHERFILGKWAVATGLVYPMFNKKRHVITDLPRCDRFFISCDYGTVNPSSFGLWGQHNAKWYRLREYYYDSKIGGVLRTDEEHYSKLCELAGDIEIETVVVDPSAASFMECIRRHGKFKVIPAKNEVISGIRRVSESLRSGELKFSNECKDTIREFSLYCWDDSCNDAPKKENDHAMDDVRYFVSTILSERGDDFFVLSASRKKHY
;
A
#
# COMPACT_ATOMS: atom_id res chain seq x y z
N MET A 1 -32.53 -3.21 1.56
CA MET A 1 -32.57 -3.14 0.06
C MET A 1 -31.65 -4.25 -0.45
N ALA A 2 -32.07 -5.05 -1.43
CA ALA A 2 -31.21 -6.07 -2.02
C ALA A 2 -30.06 -5.38 -2.79
N ILE A 3 -28.84 -5.90 -2.66
CA ILE A 3 -27.70 -5.43 -3.49
C ILE A 3 -28.07 -5.58 -4.96
N GLN A 4 -28.05 -4.51 -5.70
CA GLN A 4 -28.05 -4.56 -7.16
C GLN A 4 -26.59 -4.51 -7.64
N PHE A 5 -26.03 -5.67 -7.96
CA PHE A 5 -24.77 -5.71 -8.68
C PHE A 5 -24.96 -5.13 -10.08
N LYS A 6 -24.08 -4.25 -10.49
CA LYS A 6 -23.94 -3.94 -11.93
C LYS A 6 -23.50 -5.21 -12.66
N PRO A 7 -23.82 -5.35 -13.94
CA PRO A 7 -23.41 -6.53 -14.71
C PRO A 7 -21.93 -6.81 -14.56
N PHE A 8 -21.56 -8.04 -14.25
CA PHE A 8 -20.17 -8.47 -14.20
C PHE A 8 -19.58 -8.59 -15.62
N SER A 9 -18.32 -8.25 -15.80
CA SER A 9 -17.59 -8.54 -17.02
C SER A 9 -17.37 -10.05 -17.20
N LYS A 10 -17.01 -10.47 -18.42
CA LYS A 10 -16.69 -11.87 -18.71
C LYS A 10 -15.58 -12.43 -17.79
N LYS A 11 -14.53 -11.62 -17.51
CA LYS A 11 -13.44 -12.03 -16.62
C LYS A 11 -13.89 -12.10 -15.15
N GLN A 12 -14.71 -11.16 -14.71
CA GLN A 12 -15.30 -11.20 -13.37
C GLN A 12 -16.20 -12.44 -13.19
N LEU A 13 -17.03 -12.78 -14.18
CA LEU A 13 -17.83 -14.01 -14.15
C LEU A 13 -16.94 -15.25 -14.14
N ALA A 14 -15.90 -15.29 -14.99
CA ALA A 14 -14.94 -16.38 -14.98
C ALA A 14 -14.28 -16.56 -13.58
N THR A 15 -13.89 -15.46 -12.93
CA THR A 15 -13.34 -15.49 -11.56
C THR A 15 -14.34 -16.03 -10.54
N LEU A 16 -15.61 -15.67 -10.66
CA LEU A 16 -16.65 -16.13 -9.74
C LEU A 16 -16.94 -17.62 -9.90
N THR A 17 -16.82 -18.19 -11.10
CA THR A 17 -17.35 -19.53 -11.44
C THR A 17 -16.28 -20.54 -11.85
N TRP A 18 -15.00 -20.22 -11.89
CA TRP A 18 -13.93 -21.09 -12.40
C TRP A 18 -13.91 -22.47 -11.72
N TRP A 19 -14.21 -22.53 -10.43
CA TRP A 19 -14.19 -23.74 -9.62
C TRP A 19 -15.34 -24.71 -9.90
N CYS A 20 -16.41 -24.25 -10.56
CA CYS A 20 -17.58 -25.07 -10.91
C CYS A 20 -17.86 -25.14 -12.42
N ALA A 21 -17.23 -24.28 -13.22
CA ALA A 21 -17.42 -24.28 -14.67
C ALA A 21 -16.70 -25.50 -15.31
N PRO A 22 -17.36 -26.28 -16.21
CA PRO A 22 -16.81 -27.54 -16.74
C PRO A 22 -15.43 -27.43 -17.37
N LYS A 23 -15.10 -26.25 -17.95
CA LYS A 23 -13.83 -26.02 -18.64
C LYS A 23 -12.68 -25.66 -17.67
N THR A 24 -12.98 -25.26 -16.45
CA THR A 24 -11.98 -24.69 -15.52
C THR A 24 -11.97 -25.31 -14.15
N ALA A 25 -12.97 -26.13 -13.80
CA ALA A 25 -13.08 -26.75 -12.48
C ALA A 25 -11.92 -27.71 -12.14
N HIS A 26 -11.16 -28.16 -13.14
CA HIS A 26 -9.99 -29.05 -12.98
C HIS A 26 -8.75 -28.33 -12.46
N TYR A 27 -8.67 -26.99 -12.56
CA TYR A 27 -7.54 -26.24 -12.02
C TYR A 27 -7.50 -26.30 -10.49
N ASP A 28 -6.30 -26.33 -9.92
CA ASP A 28 -6.06 -26.30 -8.47
C ASP A 28 -6.04 -24.88 -7.90
N GLY A 29 -5.90 -23.88 -8.75
CA GLY A 29 -5.89 -22.49 -8.31
C GLY A 29 -6.28 -21.50 -9.41
N ILE A 30 -6.46 -20.26 -9.00
CA ILE A 30 -6.66 -19.12 -9.91
C ILE A 30 -5.73 -17.97 -9.54
N ILE A 31 -5.10 -17.38 -10.55
CA ILE A 31 -4.29 -16.16 -10.42
C ILE A 31 -5.02 -15.04 -11.15
N CYS A 32 -5.38 -13.98 -10.40
CA CYS A 32 -5.90 -12.74 -10.96
C CYS A 32 -4.92 -11.61 -10.71
N ASP A 33 -4.18 -11.19 -11.71
CA ASP A 33 -3.32 -10.02 -11.65
C ASP A 33 -3.86 -8.84 -12.48
N GLY A 34 -3.20 -7.69 -12.38
CA GLY A 34 -3.50 -6.57 -13.26
C GLY A 34 -3.86 -5.27 -12.53
N ALA A 35 -4.53 -4.37 -13.25
CA ALA A 35 -4.79 -2.99 -12.85
C ALA A 35 -5.57 -2.87 -11.53
N VAL A 36 -5.32 -1.77 -10.82
CA VAL A 36 -6.15 -1.38 -9.66
C VAL A 36 -7.59 -1.09 -10.08
N ARG A 37 -8.53 -1.20 -9.13
CA ARG A 37 -9.96 -0.94 -9.37
C ARG A 37 -10.63 -1.81 -10.44
N SER A 38 -10.01 -2.87 -10.89
CA SER A 38 -10.60 -3.81 -11.87
C SER A 38 -11.68 -4.75 -11.27
N GLY A 39 -11.88 -4.71 -9.95
CA GLY A 39 -12.88 -5.54 -9.26
C GLY A 39 -12.38 -6.94 -8.87
N LYS A 40 -11.06 -7.22 -9.03
CA LYS A 40 -10.45 -8.52 -8.68
C LYS A 40 -10.79 -8.97 -7.26
N THR A 41 -10.46 -8.16 -6.25
CA THR A 41 -10.59 -8.51 -4.83
C THR A 41 -12.00 -8.94 -4.46
N LEU A 42 -13.02 -8.20 -4.88
CA LEU A 42 -14.43 -8.56 -4.63
C LEU A 42 -14.81 -9.89 -5.28
N CYS A 43 -14.49 -10.06 -6.56
CA CYS A 43 -14.83 -11.30 -7.28
C CYS A 43 -14.08 -12.50 -6.72
N MET A 44 -12.81 -12.34 -6.33
CA MET A 44 -11.98 -13.39 -5.74
C MET A 44 -12.51 -13.82 -4.37
N SER A 45 -12.82 -12.87 -3.49
CA SER A 45 -13.33 -13.15 -2.16
C SER A 45 -14.72 -13.82 -2.18
N LEU A 46 -15.63 -13.33 -3.03
CA LEU A 46 -16.94 -13.97 -3.25
C LEU A 46 -16.80 -15.36 -3.84
N SER A 47 -15.92 -15.55 -4.84
CA SER A 47 -15.62 -16.84 -5.45
C SER A 47 -15.12 -17.84 -4.41
N PHE A 48 -14.17 -17.44 -3.57
CA PHE A 48 -13.58 -18.27 -2.54
C PHE A 48 -14.61 -18.73 -1.50
N VAL A 49 -15.39 -17.81 -0.96
CA VAL A 49 -16.44 -18.17 0.01
C VAL A 49 -17.53 -19.00 -0.63
N SER A 50 -17.97 -18.67 -1.85
CA SER A 50 -19.00 -19.44 -2.56
C SER A 50 -18.56 -20.88 -2.81
N TRP A 51 -17.30 -21.08 -3.21
CA TRP A 51 -16.73 -22.41 -3.38
C TRP A 51 -16.70 -23.18 -2.04
N ALA A 52 -16.15 -22.58 -1.00
CA ALA A 52 -16.05 -23.20 0.32
C ALA A 52 -17.42 -23.63 0.85
N MET A 53 -18.44 -22.78 0.71
CA MET A 53 -19.78 -23.07 1.20
C MET A 53 -20.56 -24.03 0.29
N ALA A 54 -20.18 -24.17 -0.98
CA ALA A 54 -20.81 -25.15 -1.89
C ALA A 54 -20.23 -26.55 -1.74
N THR A 55 -18.95 -26.68 -1.37
CA THR A 55 -18.22 -27.95 -1.43
C THR A 55 -18.02 -28.63 -0.07
N SER A 56 -18.07 -27.88 1.05
CA SER A 56 -17.70 -28.42 2.36
C SER A 56 -18.55 -27.86 3.50
N ASP A 57 -18.49 -28.57 4.63
CA ASP A 57 -19.08 -28.23 5.91
C ASP A 57 -18.10 -28.56 7.03
N GLY A 58 -17.93 -27.67 8.00
CA GLY A 58 -17.02 -27.84 9.14
C GLY A 58 -15.53 -27.68 8.82
N GLU A 59 -15.19 -27.23 7.62
CA GLU A 59 -13.79 -27.10 7.20
C GLU A 59 -13.17 -25.74 7.55
N THR A 60 -11.83 -25.72 7.49
CA THR A 60 -11.02 -24.57 7.85
C THR A 60 -10.31 -24.02 6.62
N TYR A 61 -10.38 -22.71 6.46
CA TYR A 61 -9.82 -21.93 5.35
C TYR A 61 -8.92 -20.80 5.86
N ALA A 62 -8.11 -20.23 4.98
CA ALA A 62 -7.36 -19.01 5.29
C ALA A 62 -7.62 -17.91 4.26
N ILE A 63 -7.74 -16.67 4.75
CA ILE A 63 -7.68 -15.46 3.93
C ILE A 63 -6.47 -14.65 4.42
N CYS A 64 -5.50 -14.43 3.53
CA CYS A 64 -4.24 -13.80 3.83
C CYS A 64 -4.13 -12.45 3.14
N GLY A 65 -3.54 -11.46 3.82
CA GLY A 65 -3.21 -10.15 3.27
C GLY A 65 -1.84 -9.67 3.75
N LYS A 66 -1.35 -8.55 3.25
CA LYS A 66 -0.07 -7.97 3.70
C LYS A 66 -0.04 -7.72 5.21
N THR A 67 -1.13 -7.17 5.75
CA THR A 67 -1.34 -7.02 7.20
C THR A 67 -2.77 -7.40 7.57
N ILE A 68 -3.00 -7.85 8.80
CA ILE A 68 -4.37 -8.16 9.29
C ILE A 68 -5.27 -6.92 9.22
N THR A 69 -4.74 -5.75 9.55
CA THR A 69 -5.50 -4.49 9.55
C THR A 69 -5.96 -4.11 8.15
N SER A 70 -5.07 -4.14 7.16
CA SER A 70 -5.43 -3.85 5.76
C SER A 70 -6.37 -4.92 5.20
N LEU A 71 -6.15 -6.20 5.52
CA LEU A 71 -7.01 -7.31 5.12
C LEU A 71 -8.44 -7.12 5.65
N LYS A 72 -8.60 -6.83 6.94
CA LYS A 72 -9.92 -6.58 7.55
C LYS A 72 -10.63 -5.41 6.86
N ARG A 73 -9.95 -4.28 6.68
CA ARG A 73 -10.52 -3.07 6.07
C ARG A 73 -10.88 -3.26 4.59
N ASN A 74 -9.96 -3.83 3.80
CA ASN A 74 -10.06 -3.82 2.35
C ASN A 74 -10.79 -5.04 1.77
N VAL A 75 -10.77 -6.16 2.48
CA VAL A 75 -11.35 -7.42 2.01
C VAL A 75 -12.52 -7.87 2.89
N ILE A 76 -12.27 -8.03 4.20
CA ILE A 76 -13.25 -8.71 5.08
C ILE A 76 -14.49 -7.84 5.31
N THR A 77 -14.35 -6.57 5.60
CA THR A 77 -15.51 -5.68 5.85
C THR A 77 -16.44 -5.62 4.64
N PRO A 78 -15.98 -5.32 3.41
CA PRO A 78 -16.85 -5.32 2.22
C PRO A 78 -17.41 -6.70 1.88
N LEU A 79 -16.62 -7.76 2.12
CA LEU A 79 -17.09 -9.14 1.90
C LEU A 79 -18.23 -9.50 2.83
N VAL A 80 -18.10 -9.21 4.12
CA VAL A 80 -19.13 -9.51 5.14
C VAL A 80 -20.42 -8.75 4.82
N GLU A 81 -20.33 -7.46 4.51
CA GLU A 81 -21.49 -6.66 4.10
C GLU A 81 -22.23 -7.32 2.92
N THR A 82 -21.46 -7.70 1.89
CA THR A 82 -22.03 -8.37 0.71
C THR A 82 -22.65 -9.73 1.04
N LEU A 83 -21.99 -10.55 1.85
CA LEU A 83 -22.48 -11.89 2.24
C LEU A 83 -23.77 -11.81 3.07
N LEU A 84 -23.85 -10.85 4.00
CA LEU A 84 -25.07 -10.63 4.81
C LEU A 84 -26.27 -10.31 3.92
N GLU A 85 -26.09 -9.46 2.91
CA GLU A 85 -27.16 -9.14 1.96
C GLU A 85 -27.52 -10.32 1.03
N LEU A 86 -26.59 -11.26 0.80
CA LEU A 86 -26.84 -12.50 0.09
C LEU A 86 -27.46 -13.59 0.96
N GLY A 87 -27.74 -13.29 2.24
CA GLY A 87 -28.40 -14.20 3.18
C GLY A 87 -27.46 -15.16 3.91
N PHE A 88 -26.15 -14.91 3.90
CA PHE A 88 -25.19 -15.63 4.74
C PHE A 88 -25.24 -15.08 6.17
N ILE A 89 -24.84 -15.89 7.14
CA ILE A 89 -24.61 -15.50 8.52
C ILE A 89 -23.08 -15.41 8.73
N CYS A 90 -22.59 -14.28 9.19
CA CYS A 90 -21.16 -14.01 9.37
C CYS A 90 -20.87 -13.62 10.82
N GLU A 91 -20.02 -14.38 11.51
CA GLU A 91 -19.60 -14.14 12.88
C GLU A 91 -18.10 -13.82 12.93
N LEU A 92 -17.74 -12.54 12.95
CA LEU A 92 -16.34 -12.11 13.04
C LEU A 92 -15.85 -12.16 14.50
N LYS A 93 -14.80 -12.93 14.77
CA LYS A 93 -14.14 -13.06 16.08
C LYS A 93 -12.81 -12.29 16.06
N HIS A 94 -12.82 -11.07 16.59
CA HIS A 94 -11.68 -10.16 16.55
C HIS A 94 -10.46 -10.69 17.30
N THR A 95 -10.65 -11.29 18.48
CA THR A 95 -9.56 -11.83 19.32
C THR A 95 -8.85 -13.03 18.66
N GLY A 96 -9.61 -13.88 17.96
CA GLY A 96 -9.06 -15.07 17.28
C GLY A 96 -8.64 -14.84 15.84
N ASN A 97 -8.84 -13.64 15.29
CA ASN A 97 -8.60 -13.32 13.87
C ASN A 97 -9.21 -14.37 12.92
N TYR A 98 -10.49 -14.68 13.09
CA TYR A 98 -11.24 -15.55 12.18
C TYR A 98 -12.67 -15.09 12.01
N ILE A 99 -13.30 -15.57 10.96
CA ILE A 99 -14.72 -15.40 10.69
C ILE A 99 -15.36 -16.77 10.46
N ASP A 100 -16.43 -17.05 11.17
CA ASP A 100 -17.30 -18.19 10.91
C ASP A 100 -18.42 -17.76 9.95
N ILE A 101 -18.56 -18.44 8.84
CA ILE A 101 -19.56 -18.16 7.80
C ILE A 101 -20.50 -19.36 7.72
N SER A 102 -21.81 -19.09 7.81
CA SER A 102 -22.87 -20.11 7.71
C SER A 102 -23.84 -19.78 6.58
N PHE A 103 -24.24 -20.78 5.82
CA PHE A 103 -25.24 -20.68 4.75
C PHE A 103 -25.92 -22.01 4.48
N LYS A 104 -27.26 -22.05 4.46
CA LYS A 104 -28.06 -23.23 4.17
C LYS A 104 -27.64 -24.46 4.98
N GLY A 105 -27.43 -24.29 6.28
CA GLY A 105 -27.09 -25.37 7.21
C GLY A 105 -25.64 -25.80 7.26
N ARG A 106 -24.77 -25.26 6.39
CA ARG A 106 -23.31 -25.47 6.43
C ARG A 106 -22.65 -24.35 7.20
N LYS A 107 -21.52 -24.62 7.86
CA LYS A 107 -20.70 -23.66 8.59
C LYS A 107 -19.22 -23.96 8.39
N ASN A 108 -18.46 -22.97 7.95
CA ASN A 108 -17.01 -23.08 7.75
C ASN A 108 -16.28 -21.91 8.44
N ARG A 109 -15.01 -22.14 8.81
CA ARG A 109 -14.16 -21.17 9.48
C ARG A 109 -13.07 -20.63 8.55
N PHE A 110 -12.93 -19.31 8.53
CA PHE A 110 -11.92 -18.61 7.74
C PHE A 110 -10.98 -17.83 8.65
N HIS A 111 -9.75 -18.33 8.82
CA HIS A 111 -8.70 -17.63 9.58
C HIS A 111 -8.12 -16.48 8.77
N LEU A 112 -7.78 -15.39 9.46
CA LEU A 112 -7.24 -14.18 8.87
C LEU A 112 -5.78 -14.03 9.26
N PHE A 113 -4.88 -14.01 8.27
CA PHE A 113 -3.45 -13.90 8.48
C PHE A 113 -2.85 -12.68 7.79
N GLY A 114 -1.82 -12.08 8.42
CA GLY A 114 -0.98 -11.04 7.82
C GLY A 114 0.39 -11.59 7.50
N GLY A 115 0.80 -11.51 6.22
CA GLY A 115 2.15 -11.86 5.76
C GLY A 115 3.02 -10.60 5.67
N LYS A 116 3.38 -9.98 6.80
CA LYS A 116 4.12 -8.73 6.82
C LYS A 116 5.62 -8.93 6.52
N ASP A 117 6.21 -9.95 7.10
CA ASP A 117 7.64 -10.24 7.09
C ASP A 117 7.90 -11.76 7.12
N GLU A 118 9.15 -12.17 7.03
CA GLU A 118 9.54 -13.59 7.03
C GLU A 118 9.10 -14.34 8.29
N GLY A 119 9.06 -13.68 9.45
CA GLY A 119 8.59 -14.24 10.71
C GLY A 119 7.09 -14.61 10.69
N SER A 120 6.33 -13.97 9.82
CA SER A 120 4.88 -14.22 9.69
C SER A 120 4.56 -15.65 9.22
N ALA A 121 5.50 -16.37 8.61
CA ALA A 121 5.33 -17.77 8.20
C ALA A 121 5.02 -18.69 9.38
N SER A 122 5.50 -18.37 10.59
CA SER A 122 5.22 -19.12 11.81
C SER A 122 3.75 -19.07 12.24
N LEU A 123 3.02 -18.01 11.89
CA LEU A 123 1.63 -17.80 12.31
C LEU A 123 0.66 -18.81 11.68
N ILE A 124 1.02 -19.36 10.52
CA ILE A 124 0.17 -20.32 9.79
C ILE A 124 0.63 -21.78 9.97
N GLN A 125 1.63 -22.01 10.82
CA GLN A 125 2.11 -23.34 11.14
C GLN A 125 1.09 -24.12 11.97
N GLY A 126 1.04 -25.45 11.81
CA GLY A 126 0.18 -26.34 12.60
C GLY A 126 -1.30 -26.37 12.23
N ILE A 127 -1.75 -25.56 11.28
CA ILE A 127 -3.14 -25.58 10.78
C ILE A 127 -3.24 -26.41 9.50
N THR A 128 -4.36 -27.12 9.33
CA THR A 128 -4.72 -27.79 8.08
C THR A 128 -5.81 -27.01 7.39
N LEU A 129 -5.61 -26.68 6.12
CA LEU A 129 -6.53 -25.85 5.34
C LEU A 129 -7.18 -26.66 4.21
N ALA A 130 -8.47 -26.43 3.99
CA ALA A 130 -9.17 -26.89 2.80
C ALA A 130 -8.97 -25.95 1.59
N GLY A 131 -8.50 -24.74 1.82
CA GLY A 131 -8.13 -23.79 0.76
C GLY A 131 -7.62 -22.47 1.32
N VAL A 132 -7.01 -21.65 0.45
CA VAL A 132 -6.43 -20.36 0.81
C VAL A 132 -6.70 -19.31 -0.25
N MET A 133 -6.98 -18.10 0.21
CA MET A 133 -7.00 -16.89 -0.61
C MET A 133 -5.89 -15.94 -0.14
N LEU A 134 -5.05 -15.49 -1.06
CA LEU A 134 -3.96 -14.54 -0.81
C LEU A 134 -4.25 -13.24 -1.57
N ASP A 135 -4.63 -12.20 -0.85
CA ASP A 135 -4.85 -10.86 -1.40
C ASP A 135 -3.55 -10.04 -1.31
N GLU A 136 -3.19 -9.39 -2.40
CA GLU A 136 -1.90 -8.70 -2.56
C GLU A 136 -0.68 -9.64 -2.41
N VAL A 137 -0.75 -10.85 -3.00
CA VAL A 137 0.28 -11.89 -2.84
C VAL A 137 1.69 -11.42 -3.24
N ALA A 138 1.82 -10.53 -4.20
CA ALA A 138 3.10 -9.95 -4.60
C ALA A 138 3.76 -9.08 -3.50
N LEU A 139 3.02 -8.64 -2.48
CA LEU A 139 3.58 -7.89 -1.36
C LEU A 139 3.96 -8.77 -0.17
N MET A 140 3.68 -10.08 -0.22
CA MET A 140 3.97 -11.02 0.86
C MET A 140 5.34 -11.66 0.68
N PRO A 141 6.05 -12.00 1.78
CA PRO A 141 7.26 -12.81 1.72
C PRO A 141 6.97 -14.18 1.10
N ARG A 142 7.91 -14.65 0.29
CA ARG A 142 7.84 -15.97 -0.36
C ARG A 142 7.62 -17.09 0.65
N SER A 143 8.36 -17.09 1.76
CA SER A 143 8.28 -18.07 2.83
C SER A 143 6.87 -18.18 3.42
N PHE A 144 6.20 -17.05 3.62
CA PHE A 144 4.82 -17.03 4.13
C PHE A 144 3.84 -17.66 3.14
N VAL A 145 3.95 -17.32 1.85
CA VAL A 145 3.07 -17.87 0.80
C VAL A 145 3.30 -19.38 0.66
N GLU A 146 4.54 -19.83 0.55
CA GLU A 146 4.88 -21.26 0.46
C GLU A 146 4.37 -22.04 1.69
N GLN A 147 4.49 -21.46 2.89
CA GLN A 147 3.95 -22.07 4.10
C GLN A 147 2.42 -22.18 4.06
N ALA A 148 1.73 -21.13 3.61
CA ALA A 148 0.27 -21.14 3.48
C ALA A 148 -0.22 -22.23 2.52
N LEU A 149 0.47 -22.38 1.38
CA LEU A 149 0.17 -23.40 0.39
C LEU A 149 0.43 -24.81 0.91
N ALA A 150 1.54 -25.02 1.65
CA ALA A 150 1.84 -26.30 2.28
C ALA A 150 0.80 -26.74 3.32
N ARG A 151 0.00 -25.82 3.86
CA ARG A 151 -1.13 -26.15 4.76
C ARG A 151 -2.38 -26.62 4.02
N CYS A 152 -2.50 -26.37 2.72
CA CYS A 152 -3.63 -26.83 1.89
C CYS A 152 -3.46 -28.31 1.54
N SER A 153 -3.60 -29.19 2.53
CA SER A 153 -3.35 -30.63 2.42
C SER A 153 -4.63 -31.48 2.38
N ARG A 154 -5.81 -30.86 2.35
CA ARG A 154 -7.07 -31.58 2.13
C ARG A 154 -7.23 -31.96 0.67
N SER A 155 -7.84 -33.13 0.41
CA SER A 155 -8.18 -33.52 -0.97
C SER A 155 -9.14 -32.51 -1.59
N GLY A 156 -8.83 -32.04 -2.80
CA GLY A 156 -9.59 -31.02 -3.52
C GLY A 156 -9.38 -29.59 -3.03
N SER A 157 -8.32 -29.36 -2.21
CA SER A 157 -7.92 -27.98 -1.83
C SER A 157 -7.68 -27.12 -3.04
N LYS A 158 -8.10 -25.84 -2.96
CA LYS A 158 -7.91 -24.86 -4.04
C LYS A 158 -7.33 -23.56 -3.52
N MET A 159 -6.68 -22.78 -4.42
CA MET A 159 -5.91 -21.60 -4.12
C MET A 159 -6.37 -20.39 -4.94
N TRP A 160 -6.49 -19.22 -4.32
CA TRP A 160 -6.82 -17.94 -4.97
C TRP A 160 -5.69 -16.94 -4.75
N PHE A 161 -5.08 -16.46 -5.83
CA PHE A 161 -3.99 -15.48 -5.81
C PHE A 161 -4.43 -14.18 -6.46
N ASN A 162 -4.50 -13.10 -5.70
CA ASN A 162 -4.81 -11.76 -6.19
C ASN A 162 -3.62 -10.82 -6.00
N CYS A 163 -3.23 -10.08 -7.03
CA CYS A 163 -2.19 -9.05 -6.92
C CYS A 163 -2.31 -7.95 -7.97
N ASN A 164 -1.61 -6.85 -7.69
CA ASN A 164 -1.19 -5.91 -8.71
C ASN A 164 0.23 -6.27 -9.14
N PRO A 165 0.62 -6.03 -10.41
CA PRO A 165 1.97 -6.30 -10.89
C PRO A 165 3.04 -5.47 -10.18
N GLU A 166 4.19 -6.10 -9.99
CA GLU A 166 5.44 -5.52 -9.54
C GLU A 166 6.49 -5.55 -10.67
N HIS A 167 7.76 -5.80 -10.39
CA HIS A 167 8.77 -5.91 -11.42
C HIS A 167 8.80 -7.31 -12.07
N PRO A 168 9.29 -7.45 -13.33
CA PRO A 168 9.24 -8.72 -14.08
C PRO A 168 10.12 -9.83 -13.51
N TYR A 169 11.04 -9.51 -12.60
CA TYR A 169 11.91 -10.46 -11.91
C TYR A 169 11.35 -10.88 -10.54
N HIS A 170 10.13 -10.49 -10.23
CA HIS A 170 9.49 -10.85 -8.98
C HIS A 170 9.24 -12.36 -8.92
N TRP A 171 9.56 -13.00 -7.77
CA TRP A 171 9.45 -14.46 -7.61
C TRP A 171 8.06 -15.00 -7.98
N PHE A 172 6.99 -14.31 -7.58
CA PHE A 172 5.62 -14.74 -7.88
C PHE A 172 5.32 -14.71 -9.39
N TYR A 173 5.83 -13.69 -10.10
CA TYR A 173 5.71 -13.62 -11.56
C TYR A 173 6.46 -14.76 -12.26
N LEU A 174 7.72 -14.99 -11.87
CA LEU A 174 8.57 -16.00 -12.52
C LEU A 174 8.11 -17.43 -12.25
N GLU A 175 7.64 -17.70 -11.02
CA GLU A 175 7.36 -19.08 -10.58
C GLU A 175 5.87 -19.45 -10.61
N TRP A 176 4.98 -18.46 -10.64
CA TRP A 176 3.55 -18.71 -10.66
C TRP A 176 2.87 -18.18 -11.92
N VAL A 177 3.00 -16.89 -12.23
CA VAL A 177 2.32 -16.30 -13.38
C VAL A 177 2.86 -16.89 -14.69
N LYS A 178 4.19 -16.92 -14.85
CA LYS A 178 4.81 -17.52 -16.07
C LYS A 178 4.69 -19.02 -16.18
N LYS A 179 4.44 -19.71 -15.08
CA LYS A 179 4.34 -21.17 -14.98
C LYS A 179 2.95 -21.62 -14.58
N CYS A 180 1.91 -20.82 -14.88
CA CYS A 180 0.55 -21.11 -14.47
C CYS A 180 0.06 -22.47 -14.97
N ASP A 181 0.46 -22.90 -16.19
CA ASP A 181 0.12 -24.21 -16.73
C ASP A 181 0.80 -25.34 -15.97
N GLU A 182 2.10 -25.21 -15.64
CA GLU A 182 2.85 -26.17 -14.82
C GLU A 182 2.28 -26.30 -13.40
N LYS A 183 1.70 -25.22 -12.87
CA LYS A 183 1.08 -25.14 -11.55
C LYS A 183 -0.41 -25.48 -11.54
N ASN A 184 -0.93 -25.94 -12.67
CA ASN A 184 -2.37 -26.21 -12.84
C ASN A 184 -3.25 -25.07 -12.32
N THR A 185 -2.91 -23.81 -12.68
CA THR A 185 -3.62 -22.60 -12.25
C THR A 185 -4.20 -21.83 -13.42
N LEU A 186 -5.45 -21.42 -13.29
CA LEU A 186 -6.12 -20.53 -14.24
C LEU A 186 -5.55 -19.12 -14.09
N TYR A 187 -4.99 -18.54 -15.15
CA TYR A 187 -4.48 -17.18 -15.13
C TYR A 187 -5.43 -16.21 -15.82
N LEU A 188 -5.80 -15.13 -15.14
CA LEU A 188 -6.63 -14.04 -15.67
C LEU A 188 -5.99 -12.69 -15.41
N HIS A 189 -5.62 -12.01 -16.48
CA HIS A 189 -5.09 -10.64 -16.41
C HIS A 189 -6.21 -9.60 -16.52
N PHE A 190 -6.25 -8.65 -15.56
CA PHE A 190 -7.29 -7.63 -15.44
C PHE A 190 -6.79 -6.23 -15.80
N THR A 191 -7.61 -5.48 -16.49
CA THR A 191 -7.47 -4.04 -16.73
C THR A 191 -8.61 -3.28 -16.06
N MET A 192 -8.54 -1.95 -15.99
CA MET A 192 -9.66 -1.15 -15.46
C MET A 192 -10.95 -1.30 -16.30
N ALA A 193 -10.82 -1.59 -17.61
CA ALA A 193 -11.95 -1.80 -18.49
C ALA A 193 -12.76 -3.08 -18.15
N ASP A 194 -12.15 -4.01 -17.40
CA ASP A 194 -12.83 -5.22 -16.94
C ASP A 194 -13.78 -4.96 -15.76
N ASN A 195 -13.88 -3.70 -15.28
CA ASN A 195 -14.82 -3.31 -14.23
C ASN A 195 -15.91 -2.37 -14.77
N PRO A 196 -17.06 -2.88 -15.18
CA PRO A 196 -18.16 -2.07 -15.73
C PRO A 196 -18.79 -1.12 -14.70
N SER A 197 -18.44 -1.25 -13.42
CA SER A 197 -18.91 -0.34 -12.36
C SER A 197 -18.15 0.99 -12.33
N LEU A 198 -16.98 1.09 -12.98
CA LEU A 198 -16.20 2.33 -13.02
C LEU A 198 -16.83 3.34 -13.97
N SER A 199 -17.01 4.58 -13.50
CA SER A 199 -17.39 5.68 -14.39
C SER A 199 -16.18 6.17 -15.19
N PRO A 200 -16.39 6.73 -16.40
CA PRO A 200 -15.31 7.34 -17.19
C PRO A 200 -14.53 8.43 -16.44
N ALA A 201 -15.20 9.16 -15.56
CA ALA A 201 -14.57 10.18 -14.72
C ALA A 201 -13.56 9.57 -13.73
N ILE A 202 -13.89 8.42 -13.13
CA ILE A 202 -12.98 7.68 -12.24
C ILE A 202 -11.79 7.17 -13.03
N VAL A 203 -12.00 6.56 -14.20
CA VAL A 203 -10.91 6.07 -15.06
C VAL A 203 -9.98 7.21 -15.45
N LYS A 204 -10.53 8.36 -15.88
CA LYS A 204 -9.72 9.55 -16.21
C LYS A 204 -8.92 10.04 -15.01
N ARG A 205 -9.51 10.09 -13.83
CA ARG A 205 -8.83 10.47 -12.58
C ARG A 205 -7.65 9.54 -12.28
N TYR A 206 -7.84 8.22 -12.34
CA TYR A 206 -6.76 7.26 -12.08
C TYR A 206 -5.65 7.35 -13.11
N ASN A 207 -5.95 7.51 -14.39
CA ASN A 207 -4.96 7.73 -15.44
C ASN A 207 -4.12 9.00 -15.19
N SER A 208 -4.68 10.04 -14.59
CA SER A 208 -3.95 11.26 -14.25
C SER A 208 -3.15 11.18 -12.96
N LEU A 209 -3.49 10.27 -12.05
CA LEU A 209 -2.82 10.11 -10.76
C LEU A 209 -1.46 9.41 -10.87
N TYR A 210 -1.29 8.52 -11.82
CA TYR A 210 -0.08 7.71 -11.96
C TYR A 210 0.76 8.11 -13.16
N SER A 211 2.09 7.92 -13.08
CA SER A 211 3.04 8.11 -14.19
C SER A 211 4.17 7.10 -14.11
N GLY A 212 4.97 7.03 -15.17
CA GLY A 212 6.11 6.13 -15.25
C GLY A 212 5.70 4.70 -14.92
N VAL A 213 6.53 4.00 -14.18
CA VAL A 213 6.30 2.59 -13.81
C VAL A 213 4.99 2.36 -13.06
N PHE A 214 4.55 3.31 -12.23
CA PHE A 214 3.27 3.15 -11.51
C PHE A 214 2.06 3.21 -12.44
N HIS A 215 2.12 4.00 -13.51
CA HIS A 215 1.08 3.95 -14.55
C HIS A 215 1.07 2.60 -15.25
N GLU A 216 2.24 2.06 -15.61
CA GLU A 216 2.33 0.75 -16.23
C GLU A 216 1.81 -0.37 -15.35
N ARG A 217 2.17 -0.38 -14.05
CA ARG A 217 1.76 -1.43 -13.10
C ARG A 217 0.30 -1.31 -12.69
N PHE A 218 -0.11 -0.13 -12.23
CA PHE A 218 -1.42 0.03 -11.60
C PHE A 218 -2.54 0.38 -12.56
N ILE A 219 -2.23 1.04 -13.69
CA ILE A 219 -3.24 1.40 -14.70
C ILE A 219 -3.27 0.40 -15.83
N LEU A 220 -2.11 0.10 -16.42
CA LEU A 220 -2.02 -0.86 -17.52
C LEU A 220 -1.93 -2.32 -17.04
N GLY A 221 -1.69 -2.55 -15.76
CA GLY A 221 -1.60 -3.88 -15.17
C GLY A 221 -0.36 -4.67 -15.60
N LYS A 222 0.73 -4.02 -16.01
CA LYS A 222 1.91 -4.67 -16.55
C LYS A 222 2.97 -4.93 -15.48
N TRP A 223 3.64 -6.07 -15.57
CA TRP A 223 4.88 -6.32 -14.84
C TRP A 223 6.00 -5.52 -15.51
N ALA A 224 6.39 -4.39 -14.93
CA ALA A 224 7.29 -3.41 -15.55
C ALA A 224 8.48 -3.05 -14.64
N VAL A 225 9.64 -2.79 -15.26
CA VAL A 225 10.85 -2.32 -14.56
C VAL A 225 10.76 -0.81 -14.36
N ALA A 226 11.11 -0.34 -13.16
CA ALA A 226 11.27 1.07 -12.89
C ALA A 226 12.61 1.57 -13.44
N THR A 227 12.58 2.62 -14.25
CA THR A 227 13.77 3.23 -14.87
C THR A 227 13.69 4.74 -14.88
N GLY A 228 14.85 5.42 -14.92
CA GLY A 228 14.94 6.86 -14.97
C GLY A 228 14.64 7.57 -13.64
N LEU A 229 14.17 8.81 -13.69
CA LEU A 229 13.86 9.60 -12.50
C LEU A 229 12.71 8.98 -11.68
N VAL A 230 12.85 8.99 -10.36
CA VAL A 230 11.81 8.52 -9.43
C VAL A 230 10.59 9.46 -9.48
N TYR A 231 10.83 10.76 -9.61
CA TYR A 231 9.78 11.79 -9.66
C TYR A 231 9.75 12.58 -10.98
N PRO A 232 9.51 11.95 -12.14
CA PRO A 232 9.53 12.63 -13.43
C PRO A 232 8.44 13.70 -13.59
N MET A 233 7.42 13.68 -12.70
CA MET A 233 6.35 14.68 -12.67
C MET A 233 6.76 15.98 -11.97
N PHE A 234 7.89 16.02 -11.24
CA PHE A 234 8.35 17.24 -10.59
C PHE A 234 8.70 18.29 -11.65
N ASN A 235 8.16 19.48 -11.48
CA ASN A 235 8.39 20.60 -12.40
C ASN A 235 8.59 21.89 -11.59
N LYS A 236 9.74 22.53 -11.75
CA LYS A 236 10.08 23.74 -11.00
C LYS A 236 9.05 24.85 -11.16
N LYS A 237 8.54 25.09 -12.37
CA LYS A 237 7.53 26.15 -12.62
C LYS A 237 6.20 25.89 -11.89
N ARG A 238 5.87 24.61 -11.65
CA ARG A 238 4.61 24.21 -11.01
C ARG A 238 4.74 24.04 -9.50
N HIS A 239 5.86 23.49 -9.04
CA HIS A 239 6.00 23.03 -7.66
C HIS A 239 6.85 23.94 -6.78
N VAL A 240 7.70 24.81 -7.39
CA VAL A 240 8.54 25.76 -6.65
C VAL A 240 7.90 27.13 -6.64
N ILE A 241 7.88 27.76 -5.48
CA ILE A 241 7.29 29.09 -5.27
C ILE A 241 8.27 30.00 -4.52
N THR A 242 8.14 31.29 -4.77
CA THR A 242 8.92 32.35 -4.11
C THR A 242 8.14 33.00 -2.97
N ASP A 243 6.84 33.23 -3.21
CA ASP A 243 5.97 33.89 -2.26
C ASP A 243 5.24 32.84 -1.43
N LEU A 244 5.70 32.67 -0.19
CA LEU A 244 5.15 31.67 0.74
C LEU A 244 3.85 32.22 1.38
N PRO A 245 2.77 31.41 1.41
CA PRO A 245 1.55 31.81 2.10
C PRO A 245 1.75 31.76 3.62
N ARG A 246 0.89 32.46 4.35
CA ARG A 246 0.81 32.30 5.80
C ARG A 246 0.21 30.93 6.11
N CYS A 247 0.98 30.11 6.83
CA CYS A 247 0.57 28.76 7.21
C CYS A 247 0.01 28.74 8.63
N ASP A 248 -0.89 27.79 8.89
CA ASP A 248 -1.59 27.66 10.17
C ASP A 248 -1.08 26.50 11.01
N ARG A 249 -0.46 25.49 10.39
CA ARG A 249 0.06 24.29 11.05
C ARG A 249 1.46 24.00 10.56
N PHE A 250 2.34 23.54 11.48
CA PHE A 250 3.75 23.33 11.15
C PHE A 250 4.27 22.00 11.66
N PHE A 251 5.10 21.37 10.84
CA PHE A 251 5.75 20.09 11.11
C PHE A 251 7.20 20.14 10.64
N ILE A 252 8.03 19.25 11.20
CA ILE A 252 9.38 19.02 10.67
C ILE A 252 9.51 17.54 10.37
N SER A 253 10.12 17.20 9.24
CA SER A 253 10.56 15.86 8.89
C SER A 253 12.08 15.80 8.83
N CYS A 254 12.66 14.67 9.22
CA CYS A 254 14.10 14.50 9.33
C CYS A 254 14.53 13.14 8.75
N ASP A 255 15.36 13.17 7.72
CA ASP A 255 16.25 12.09 7.36
C ASP A 255 17.60 12.35 8.03
N TYR A 256 17.96 11.50 9.01
CA TYR A 256 19.11 11.71 9.86
C TYR A 256 20.24 10.74 9.51
N GLY A 257 21.41 11.28 9.20
CA GLY A 257 22.62 10.52 8.96
C GLY A 257 23.80 11.05 9.77
N THR A 258 24.59 10.18 10.37
CA THR A 258 25.84 10.56 11.06
C THR A 258 26.99 10.73 10.08
N VAL A 259 27.13 9.83 9.12
CA VAL A 259 28.18 9.84 8.07
C VAL A 259 27.62 10.28 6.72
N ASN A 260 26.39 9.93 6.45
CA ASN A 260 25.63 10.34 5.27
C ASN A 260 24.98 11.70 5.51
N PRO A 261 24.59 12.42 4.46
CA PRO A 261 23.90 13.68 4.61
C PRO A 261 22.67 13.60 5.51
N SER A 262 22.42 14.66 6.28
CA SER A 262 21.18 14.85 7.04
C SER A 262 20.31 15.87 6.32
N SER A 263 19.03 15.60 6.16
CA SER A 263 18.04 16.50 5.57
C SER A 263 16.86 16.70 6.50
N PHE A 264 16.60 17.95 6.89
CA PHE A 264 15.43 18.31 7.69
C PHE A 264 14.60 19.33 6.93
N GLY A 265 13.29 19.14 6.90
CA GLY A 265 12.36 20.04 6.23
C GLY A 265 11.31 20.62 7.16
N LEU A 266 11.19 21.94 7.18
CA LEU A 266 10.08 22.64 7.83
C LEU A 266 8.91 22.73 6.86
N TRP A 267 7.78 22.18 7.27
CA TRP A 267 6.55 22.14 6.52
C TRP A 267 5.48 23.02 7.15
N GLY A 268 4.76 23.75 6.31
CA GLY A 268 3.59 24.52 6.71
C GLY A 268 2.36 24.16 5.89
N GLN A 269 1.19 24.18 6.50
CA GLN A 269 -0.08 23.96 5.84
C GLN A 269 -0.78 25.29 5.60
N HIS A 270 -1.26 25.50 4.38
CA HIS A 270 -2.20 26.58 4.03
C HIS A 270 -3.32 26.01 3.17
N ASN A 271 -4.56 26.14 3.63
CA ASN A 271 -5.73 25.48 3.03
C ASN A 271 -5.49 23.95 2.91
N ALA A 272 -5.68 23.38 1.74
CA ALA A 272 -5.46 21.95 1.48
C ALA A 272 -4.06 21.63 0.91
N LYS A 273 -3.12 22.60 0.96
CA LYS A 273 -1.77 22.42 0.40
C LYS A 273 -0.71 22.47 1.47
N TRP A 274 0.40 21.79 1.18
CA TRP A 274 1.56 21.71 2.03
C TRP A 274 2.76 22.35 1.37
N TYR A 275 3.49 23.12 2.15
CA TYR A 275 4.60 23.94 1.69
C TYR A 275 5.86 23.56 2.48
N ARG A 276 6.91 23.06 1.81
CA ARG A 276 8.23 22.97 2.41
C ARG A 276 8.82 24.38 2.41
N LEU A 277 8.84 25.00 3.59
CA LEU A 277 9.14 26.42 3.77
C LEU A 277 10.65 26.68 3.82
N ARG A 278 11.36 25.83 4.57
CA ARG A 278 12.80 25.90 4.81
C ARG A 278 13.38 24.49 4.87
N GLU A 279 14.69 24.38 4.64
CA GLU A 279 15.43 23.15 4.79
C GLU A 279 16.74 23.37 5.55
N TYR A 280 17.18 22.33 6.26
CA TYR A 280 18.53 22.14 6.70
C TYR A 280 19.08 20.92 5.98
N TYR A 281 20.17 21.10 5.26
CA TYR A 281 20.87 20.01 4.57
C TYR A 281 22.34 20.05 4.96
N TYR A 282 22.88 18.93 5.47
CA TYR A 282 24.26 18.86 5.89
C TYR A 282 24.90 17.56 5.41
N ASP A 283 25.92 17.70 4.57
CA ASP A 283 26.76 16.59 4.14
C ASP A 283 28.12 16.69 4.86
N SER A 284 28.39 15.74 5.77
CA SER A 284 29.63 15.69 6.54
C SER A 284 30.86 15.46 5.67
N LYS A 285 30.72 14.82 4.49
CA LYS A 285 31.81 14.60 3.53
C LYS A 285 32.26 15.93 2.88
N ILE A 286 31.31 16.82 2.65
CA ILE A 286 31.60 18.17 2.11
C ILE A 286 32.01 19.13 3.25
N GLY A 287 31.35 19.05 4.39
CA GLY A 287 31.59 19.90 5.55
C GLY A 287 32.85 19.56 6.35
N GLY A 288 33.46 18.38 6.11
CA GLY A 288 34.69 17.92 6.73
C GLY A 288 34.62 17.56 8.23
N VAL A 289 33.44 17.71 8.86
CA VAL A 289 33.22 17.43 10.29
C VAL A 289 31.95 16.64 10.49
N LEU A 290 32.02 15.60 11.32
CA LEU A 290 30.85 14.89 11.80
C LEU A 290 30.15 15.71 12.90
N ARG A 291 28.84 15.84 12.80
CA ARG A 291 28.02 16.50 13.83
C ARG A 291 27.43 15.48 14.80
N THR A 292 27.36 15.88 16.06
CA THR A 292 26.72 15.14 17.14
C THR A 292 25.20 15.31 17.09
N ASP A 293 24.45 14.45 17.82
CA ASP A 293 23.01 14.59 17.98
C ASP A 293 22.61 15.97 18.54
N GLU A 294 23.41 16.52 19.47
CA GLU A 294 23.18 17.84 20.06
C GLU A 294 23.37 18.98 19.06
N GLU A 295 24.37 18.89 18.19
CA GLU A 295 24.60 19.88 17.13
C GLU A 295 23.49 19.83 16.08
N HIS A 296 23.02 18.63 15.70
CA HIS A 296 21.85 18.48 14.84
C HIS A 296 20.57 18.98 15.51
N TYR A 297 20.42 18.76 16.83
CA TYR A 297 19.29 19.31 17.59
C TYR A 297 19.31 20.84 17.63
N SER A 298 20.47 21.45 17.79
CA SER A 298 20.60 22.91 17.66
C SER A 298 20.12 23.41 16.29
N LYS A 299 20.48 22.71 15.21
CA LYS A 299 20.00 23.04 13.86
C LYS A 299 18.51 22.81 13.65
N LEU A 300 17.95 21.80 14.29
CA LEU A 300 16.50 21.59 14.35
C LEU A 300 15.79 22.78 15.03
N CYS A 301 16.35 23.29 16.12
CA CYS A 301 15.83 24.47 16.80
C CYS A 301 15.94 25.75 15.95
N GLU A 302 17.07 25.93 15.25
CA GLU A 302 17.26 27.05 14.31
C GLU A 302 16.25 26.98 13.16
N LEU A 303 16.00 25.79 12.61
CA LEU A 303 15.03 25.55 11.53
C LEU A 303 13.61 25.91 11.97
N ALA A 304 13.22 25.51 13.18
CA ALA A 304 11.94 25.84 13.77
C ALA A 304 11.79 27.33 14.06
N GLY A 305 12.84 27.98 14.56
CA GLY A 305 12.78 29.37 15.05
C GLY A 305 11.74 29.53 16.17
N ASP A 306 10.90 30.56 16.03
CA ASP A 306 9.80 30.87 16.97
C ASP A 306 8.47 30.19 16.57
N ILE A 307 8.50 29.29 15.57
CA ILE A 307 7.30 28.61 15.10
C ILE A 307 6.98 27.43 16.05
N GLU A 308 5.72 27.34 16.44
CA GLU A 308 5.20 26.20 17.18
C GLU A 308 5.08 24.99 16.26
N ILE A 309 5.85 23.94 16.52
CA ILE A 309 5.89 22.71 15.73
C ILE A 309 4.98 21.67 16.36
N GLU A 310 3.97 21.21 15.65
CA GLU A 310 3.04 20.19 16.15
C GLU A 310 3.74 18.84 16.37
N THR A 311 4.61 18.44 15.44
CA THR A 311 5.32 17.15 15.51
C THR A 311 6.57 17.17 14.64
N VAL A 312 7.62 16.53 15.14
CA VAL A 312 8.85 16.20 14.39
C VAL A 312 8.79 14.73 14.01
N VAL A 313 8.90 14.44 12.73
CA VAL A 313 8.91 13.09 12.15
C VAL A 313 10.35 12.71 11.84
N VAL A 314 10.86 11.63 12.38
CA VAL A 314 12.28 11.23 12.24
C VAL A 314 12.39 9.81 11.71
N ASP A 315 13.41 9.53 10.89
CA ASP A 315 13.75 8.17 10.47
C ASP A 315 13.76 7.22 11.68
N PRO A 316 13.02 6.12 11.65
CA PRO A 316 12.98 5.15 12.75
C PRO A 316 14.35 4.53 13.08
N SER A 317 15.31 4.54 12.17
CA SER A 317 16.69 4.08 12.41
C SER A 317 17.50 5.03 13.29
N ALA A 318 17.12 6.31 13.39
CA ALA A 318 17.80 7.36 14.15
C ALA A 318 17.35 7.41 15.63
N ALA A 319 17.44 6.27 16.32
CA ALA A 319 16.96 6.13 17.70
C ALA A 319 17.66 7.09 18.68
N SER A 320 18.97 7.33 18.51
CA SER A 320 19.76 8.25 19.36
C SER A 320 19.29 9.69 19.21
N PHE A 321 19.06 10.13 17.97
CA PHE A 321 18.59 11.49 17.71
C PHE A 321 17.14 11.70 18.20
N MET A 322 16.25 10.71 18.03
CA MET A 322 14.91 10.77 18.61
C MET A 322 14.95 10.89 20.14
N GLU A 323 15.87 10.18 20.79
CA GLU A 323 16.03 10.26 22.24
C GLU A 323 16.60 11.62 22.67
N CYS A 324 17.56 12.18 21.92
CA CYS A 324 18.05 13.54 22.13
C CYS A 324 16.91 14.55 22.09
N ILE A 325 16.05 14.51 21.06
CA ILE A 325 14.87 15.39 20.95
C ILE A 325 13.93 15.25 22.16
N ARG A 326 13.66 14.01 22.61
CA ARG A 326 12.78 13.74 23.75
C ARG A 326 13.33 14.31 25.06
N ARG A 327 14.64 14.19 25.29
CA ARG A 327 15.30 14.70 26.52
C ARG A 327 15.19 16.21 26.65
N HIS A 328 15.31 16.93 25.53
CA HIS A 328 15.13 18.38 25.53
C HIS A 328 13.66 18.81 25.76
N GLY A 329 12.68 17.97 25.44
CA GLY A 329 11.26 18.19 25.74
C GLY A 329 10.59 19.33 24.97
N LYS A 330 11.29 20.01 24.04
CA LYS A 330 10.72 21.12 23.24
C LYS A 330 9.78 20.65 22.15
N PHE A 331 10.04 19.48 21.56
CA PHE A 331 9.28 18.97 20.41
C PHE A 331 8.69 17.60 20.68
N LYS A 332 7.46 17.38 20.24
CA LYS A 332 6.88 16.05 20.12
C LYS A 332 7.56 15.33 18.95
N VAL A 333 8.15 14.16 19.17
CA VAL A 333 8.83 13.37 18.13
C VAL A 333 8.16 12.02 17.94
N ILE A 334 7.98 11.63 16.67
CA ILE A 334 7.45 10.33 16.26
C ILE A 334 8.33 9.69 15.18
N PRO A 335 8.39 8.35 15.11
CA PRO A 335 9.07 7.67 14.03
C PRO A 335 8.29 7.81 12.71
N ALA A 336 9.02 7.93 11.62
CA ALA A 336 8.46 7.99 10.28
C ALA A 336 7.90 6.64 9.82
N LYS A 337 6.88 6.66 8.97
CA LYS A 337 6.51 5.51 8.13
C LYS A 337 7.51 5.46 6.97
N ASN A 338 8.45 4.52 6.98
CA ASN A 338 9.60 4.50 6.07
C ASN A 338 9.49 3.54 4.87
N GLU A 339 8.31 2.98 4.60
CA GLU A 339 8.07 2.12 3.42
C GLU A 339 8.42 2.86 2.12
N VAL A 340 9.42 2.36 1.38
CA VAL A 340 10.02 3.09 0.25
C VAL A 340 9.04 3.20 -0.91
N ILE A 341 8.60 2.09 -1.48
CA ILE A 341 7.80 2.09 -2.72
C ILE A 341 6.42 2.72 -2.52
N SER A 342 5.72 2.38 -1.44
CA SER A 342 4.43 2.99 -1.12
C SER A 342 4.55 4.48 -0.82
N GLY A 343 5.64 4.89 -0.18
CA GLY A 343 5.95 6.29 0.09
C GLY A 343 6.26 7.08 -1.18
N ILE A 344 7.08 6.56 -2.08
CA ILE A 344 7.36 7.17 -3.39
C ILE A 344 6.07 7.37 -4.18
N ARG A 345 5.18 6.38 -4.18
CA ARG A 345 3.88 6.49 -4.84
C ARG A 345 3.05 7.65 -4.26
N ARG A 346 2.97 7.77 -2.93
CA ARG A 346 2.23 8.86 -2.27
C ARG A 346 2.80 10.24 -2.58
N VAL A 347 4.13 10.40 -2.56
CA VAL A 347 4.78 11.65 -2.97
C VAL A 347 4.45 11.97 -4.42
N SER A 348 4.48 10.98 -5.31
CA SER A 348 4.12 11.15 -6.73
C SER A 348 2.68 11.62 -6.91
N GLU A 349 1.74 11.06 -6.16
CA GLU A 349 0.33 11.46 -6.15
C GLU A 349 0.15 12.90 -5.66
N SER A 350 0.80 13.29 -4.54
CA SER A 350 0.74 14.63 -3.98
C SER A 350 1.40 15.70 -4.86
N LEU A 351 2.49 15.34 -5.58
CA LEU A 351 3.07 16.21 -6.60
C LEU A 351 2.11 16.44 -7.77
N ARG A 352 1.46 15.38 -8.27
CA ARG A 352 0.53 15.48 -9.40
C ARG A 352 -0.73 16.27 -9.09
N SER A 353 -1.30 16.05 -7.90
CA SER A 353 -2.44 16.84 -7.42
C SER A 353 -2.09 18.31 -7.22
N GLY A 354 -0.79 18.64 -7.04
CA GLY A 354 -0.31 19.98 -6.71
C GLY A 354 -0.52 20.33 -5.24
N GLU A 355 -0.73 19.32 -4.40
CA GLU A 355 -0.84 19.43 -2.95
C GLU A 355 0.48 19.84 -2.30
N LEU A 356 1.62 19.39 -2.87
CA LEU A 356 2.97 19.72 -2.40
C LEU A 356 3.57 20.90 -3.17
N LYS A 357 4.13 21.84 -2.42
CA LYS A 357 4.90 22.99 -2.92
C LYS A 357 6.20 23.13 -2.13
N PHE A 358 7.18 23.73 -2.74
CA PHE A 358 8.52 23.90 -2.18
C PHE A 358 8.95 25.35 -2.32
N SER A 359 9.51 25.93 -1.25
CA SER A 359 10.17 27.22 -1.32
C SER A 359 11.37 27.13 -2.26
N ASN A 360 11.66 28.22 -2.99
CA ASN A 360 12.89 28.34 -3.78
C ASN A 360 14.16 28.31 -2.92
N GLU A 361 14.04 28.50 -1.60
CA GLU A 361 15.13 28.35 -0.62
C GLU A 361 15.50 26.88 -0.36
N CYS A 362 14.62 25.93 -0.65
CA CYS A 362 14.86 24.49 -0.50
C CYS A 362 15.70 23.96 -1.69
N LYS A 363 16.94 24.42 -1.80
CA LYS A 363 17.82 24.17 -2.96
C LYS A 363 18.23 22.73 -3.12
N ASP A 364 18.54 22.06 -2.00
CA ASP A 364 18.97 20.66 -2.01
C ASP A 364 17.78 19.73 -2.31
N THR A 365 16.61 19.98 -1.76
CA THR A 365 15.38 19.27 -2.15
C THR A 365 15.10 19.40 -3.65
N ILE A 366 15.18 20.64 -4.19
CA ILE A 366 14.94 20.90 -5.62
C ILE A 366 16.00 20.22 -6.50
N ARG A 367 17.25 20.17 -6.03
CA ARG A 367 18.35 19.47 -6.70
C ARG A 367 18.10 17.98 -6.75
N GLU A 368 17.76 17.36 -5.62
CA GLU A 368 17.57 15.92 -5.53
C GLU A 368 16.36 15.44 -6.33
N PHE A 369 15.27 16.17 -6.40
CA PHE A 369 14.16 15.85 -7.33
C PHE A 369 14.60 15.69 -8.78
N SER A 370 15.69 16.36 -9.18
CA SER A 370 16.22 16.30 -10.54
C SER A 370 17.25 15.18 -10.75
N LEU A 371 17.74 14.57 -9.66
CA LEU A 371 18.82 13.57 -9.68
C LEU A 371 18.40 12.19 -9.17
N TYR A 372 17.39 12.12 -8.34
CA TYR A 372 16.95 10.88 -7.72
C TYR A 372 16.39 9.91 -8.76
N CYS A 373 17.11 8.82 -8.99
CA CYS A 373 16.84 7.84 -10.03
C CYS A 373 16.58 6.45 -9.46
N TRP A 374 15.87 5.65 -10.24
CA TRP A 374 15.77 4.22 -10.00
C TRP A 374 17.12 3.52 -10.22
N ASP A 375 17.35 2.45 -9.48
CA ASP A 375 18.50 1.57 -9.70
C ASP A 375 18.23 0.68 -10.91
N ASP A 376 19.17 0.65 -11.86
CA ASP A 376 19.06 -0.18 -13.07
C ASP A 376 19.31 -1.68 -12.79
N SER A 377 19.68 -2.05 -11.57
CA SER A 377 20.01 -3.42 -11.14
C SER A 377 18.79 -4.34 -10.94
N CYS A 378 17.60 -3.97 -11.40
CA CYS A 378 16.38 -4.78 -11.38
C CYS A 378 15.75 -5.02 -9.99
N ASN A 379 16.24 -4.40 -8.94
CA ASN A 379 15.72 -4.57 -7.57
C ASN A 379 14.51 -3.69 -7.23
N ASP A 380 14.01 -2.92 -8.19
CA ASP A 380 12.87 -2.00 -8.01
C ASP A 380 13.05 -1.06 -6.80
N ALA A 381 14.29 -0.64 -6.59
CA ALA A 381 14.70 0.27 -5.55
C ALA A 381 15.29 1.56 -6.18
N PRO A 382 15.13 2.71 -5.56
CA PRO A 382 15.88 3.89 -5.96
C PRO A 382 17.36 3.73 -5.60
N LYS A 383 18.25 4.39 -6.36
CA LYS A 383 19.67 4.50 -6.03
C LYS A 383 19.83 5.19 -4.68
N LYS A 384 20.79 4.69 -3.89
CA LYS A 384 21.16 5.29 -2.60
C LYS A 384 22.13 6.48 -2.78
N GLU A 385 21.73 7.39 -3.67
CA GLU A 385 22.44 8.61 -4.01
C GLU A 385 21.42 9.72 -4.27
N ASN A 386 21.66 10.92 -3.75
CA ASN A 386 20.74 12.05 -3.86
C ASN A 386 19.34 11.73 -3.34
N ASP A 387 19.25 10.99 -2.26
CA ASP A 387 18.03 10.43 -1.69
C ASP A 387 17.62 11.04 -0.35
N HIS A 388 18.50 11.79 0.32
CA HIS A 388 18.27 12.26 1.69
C HIS A 388 17.11 13.26 1.81
N ALA A 389 17.05 14.27 0.95
CA ALA A 389 15.90 15.17 0.92
C ALA A 389 14.65 14.49 0.36
N MET A 390 14.82 13.47 -0.48
CA MET A 390 13.70 12.68 -1.01
C MET A 390 13.11 11.74 0.05
N ASP A 391 13.95 11.15 0.88
CA ASP A 391 13.53 10.33 2.02
C ASP A 391 12.85 11.18 3.08
N ASP A 392 13.38 12.34 3.42
CA ASP A 392 12.76 13.34 4.28
C ASP A 392 11.36 13.76 3.78
N VAL A 393 11.22 14.12 2.49
CA VAL A 393 9.91 14.40 1.87
C VAL A 393 8.98 13.20 1.97
N ARG A 394 9.47 11.99 1.74
CA ARG A 394 8.72 10.74 1.82
C ARG A 394 8.24 10.46 3.24
N TYR A 395 9.06 10.72 4.24
CA TYR A 395 8.69 10.58 5.66
C TYR A 395 7.55 11.53 6.04
N PHE A 396 7.62 12.78 5.63
CA PHE A 396 6.55 13.74 5.85
C PHE A 396 5.23 13.27 5.20
N VAL A 397 5.26 12.96 3.91
CA VAL A 397 4.06 12.57 3.17
C VAL A 397 3.47 11.26 3.69
N SER A 398 4.32 10.27 3.96
CA SER A 398 3.85 8.96 4.43
C SER A 398 3.31 8.98 5.86
N THR A 399 3.78 9.89 6.71
CA THR A 399 3.39 9.93 8.12
C THR A 399 2.27 10.93 8.35
N ILE A 400 2.41 12.17 7.87
CA ILE A 400 1.47 13.25 8.19
C ILE A 400 0.30 13.32 7.20
N LEU A 401 0.54 13.20 5.88
CA LEU A 401 -0.55 13.27 4.91
C LEU A 401 -1.39 12.00 4.88
N SER A 402 -0.79 10.82 5.16
CA SER A 402 -1.52 9.55 5.10
C SER A 402 -2.57 9.39 6.19
N GLU A 403 -2.45 10.08 7.31
CA GLU A 403 -3.45 10.04 8.39
C GLU A 403 -4.78 10.68 7.97
N ARG A 404 -4.78 11.57 6.97
CA ARG A 404 -6.00 12.19 6.43
C ARG A 404 -6.66 11.40 5.30
N GLY A 405 -5.93 10.53 4.62
CA GLY A 405 -6.46 9.73 3.51
C GLY A 405 -7.27 8.52 3.96
N ASP A 406 -7.06 8.04 5.17
CA ASP A 406 -7.77 6.89 5.73
C ASP A 406 -9.18 7.25 6.26
N ASP A 407 -9.46 8.54 6.55
CA ASP A 407 -10.77 9.01 7.06
C ASP A 407 -11.79 9.37 5.97
N PHE A 408 -11.45 9.35 4.67
CA PHE A 408 -12.30 9.88 3.60
C PHE A 408 -12.93 8.84 2.68
N PHE A 409 -13.13 7.60 3.12
CA PHE A 409 -13.98 6.62 2.44
C PHE A 409 -15.10 6.07 3.34
N VAL A 410 -15.76 6.97 4.08
CA VAL A 410 -17.11 6.69 4.56
C VAL A 410 -18.07 7.10 3.44
N LEU A 411 -18.60 6.13 2.73
CA LEU A 411 -19.82 6.30 1.95
C LEU A 411 -20.92 6.70 2.94
N SER A 412 -21.27 7.98 2.97
CA SER A 412 -22.44 8.45 3.71
C SER A 412 -23.72 7.93 3.05
N ALA A 413 -24.20 6.80 3.52
CA ALA A 413 -25.58 6.41 3.32
C ALA A 413 -26.43 7.19 4.35
N SER A 414 -26.96 8.35 3.97
CA SER A 414 -27.92 9.06 4.78
C SER A 414 -29.19 8.23 4.92
N ARG A 415 -29.44 7.71 6.12
CA ARG A 415 -30.75 7.18 6.50
C ARG A 415 -31.74 8.35 6.55
N LYS A 416 -32.59 8.53 5.56
CA LYS A 416 -33.84 9.28 5.74
C LYS A 416 -34.74 8.44 6.65
N LYS A 417 -34.90 8.89 7.88
CA LYS A 417 -36.02 8.45 8.74
C LYS A 417 -37.27 9.08 8.15
N HIS A 418 -38.20 8.28 7.67
CA HIS A 418 -39.60 8.70 7.54
C HIS A 418 -40.32 8.39 8.87
N TYR A 419 -40.91 9.44 9.43
CA TYR A 419 -41.93 9.34 10.46
C TYR A 419 -43.21 8.84 9.82
#